data_a6b7b57182f8231e67c52f928a8faa00
#
_entry.id   a6b7b57182f8231e67c52f928a8faa00
#
_cell.length_a   1.000
_cell.length_b   1.000
_cell.length_c   1.000
_cell.angle_alpha   90.00
_cell.angle_beta   90.00
_cell.angle_gamma   90.00
#
_symmetry.space_group_name_H-M   'P 1'
#
loop_
_entity.id
_entity.type
_entity.pdbx_description
1 polymer ?
#
loop_
_entity_poly.entity_id
_entity_poly.type
_entity_poly.pdbx_seq_one_letter_code
_entity_poly.pdbx_strand_id
1 'polypeptide(L)'
;MSSLRSQAIDIIKQKGLKKLPEPIQLASGAMSQDFVDGKLATAHFDDLEIASRAIVDGILLQGIEFDVVGGPTLGADALTIGIAGIHRCRWFFVRKEPKGRGTNKLIEGSPIGSGDRCLVIEDAITTGGSLLKAIDAVEETGAKVVAVSTLVDRGEIARPLIEARGIYYYPIATYLDLGIEPVEPPS
;
A
#
# COMPACT_ATOMS: atom_id res chain seq x y z
N MET A 1 13.11 18.10 -14.85
CA MET A 1 12.43 17.88 -13.55
C MET A 1 12.38 16.39 -13.28
N SER A 2 12.68 15.95 -12.05
CA SER A 2 12.53 14.54 -11.67
C SER A 2 11.04 14.13 -11.72
N SER A 3 10.76 12.86 -12.05
CA SER A 3 9.38 12.36 -12.04
C SER A 3 8.82 12.35 -10.61
N LEU A 4 7.48 12.38 -10.47
CA LEU A 4 6.85 12.28 -9.14
C LEU A 4 7.27 10.99 -8.41
N ARG A 5 7.40 9.87 -9.15
CA ARG A 5 7.91 8.62 -8.59
C ARG A 5 9.32 8.78 -8.02
N SER A 6 10.23 9.44 -8.74
CA SER A 6 11.60 9.69 -8.26
C SER A 6 11.59 10.56 -7.00
N GLN A 7 10.77 11.62 -6.96
CA GLN A 7 10.63 12.46 -5.78
C GLN A 7 10.09 11.68 -4.58
N ALA A 8 9.09 10.82 -4.78
CA ALA A 8 8.55 9.96 -3.73
C ALA A 8 9.61 8.96 -3.20
N ILE A 9 10.44 8.38 -4.08
CA ILE A 9 11.57 7.52 -3.68
C ILE A 9 12.57 8.31 -2.81
N ASP A 10 12.92 9.54 -3.21
CA ASP A 10 13.84 10.39 -2.44
C ASP A 10 13.26 10.73 -1.04
N ILE A 11 11.97 11.03 -0.95
CA ILE A 11 11.26 11.24 0.33
C ILE A 11 11.35 10.00 1.22
N ILE A 12 11.08 8.82 0.67
CA ILE A 12 11.16 7.55 1.40
C ILE A 12 12.58 7.32 1.93
N LYS A 13 13.61 7.53 1.10
CA LYS A 13 15.01 7.39 1.49
C LYS A 13 15.41 8.34 2.62
N GLN A 14 14.98 9.60 2.53
CA GLN A 14 15.40 10.64 3.46
C GLN A 14 14.64 10.58 4.79
N LYS A 15 13.37 10.24 4.78
CA LYS A 15 12.47 10.36 5.94
C LYS A 15 11.99 9.01 6.48
N GLY A 16 11.73 8.04 5.61
CA GLY A 16 11.13 6.75 5.97
C GLY A 16 12.14 5.63 6.22
N LEU A 17 13.27 5.63 5.52
CA LEU A 17 14.28 4.57 5.65
C LEU A 17 15.24 4.88 6.80
N LYS A 18 15.41 3.90 7.70
CA LYS A 18 16.36 3.99 8.82
C LYS A 18 17.18 2.70 8.89
N LYS A 19 18.50 2.82 8.99
CA LYS A 19 19.37 1.71 9.32
C LYS A 19 19.54 1.63 10.83
N LEU A 20 19.13 0.53 11.42
CA LEU A 20 19.19 0.30 12.86
C LEU A 20 20.56 -0.29 13.24
N PRO A 21 21.04 -0.05 14.47
CA PRO A 21 22.31 -0.60 14.94
C PRO A 21 22.26 -2.12 15.04
N GLU A 22 21.08 -2.69 15.35
CA GLU A 22 20.85 -4.13 15.48
C GLU A 22 19.60 -4.54 14.68
N PRO A 23 19.54 -5.79 14.15
CA PRO A 23 18.34 -6.26 13.46
C PRO A 23 17.14 -6.32 14.40
N ILE A 24 15.98 -5.91 13.91
CA ILE A 24 14.70 -6.06 14.59
C ILE A 24 13.82 -7.08 13.85
N GLN A 25 12.89 -7.70 14.58
CA GLN A 25 11.88 -8.53 13.96
C GLN A 25 10.79 -7.68 13.33
N LEU A 26 10.56 -7.90 12.03
CA LEU A 26 9.49 -7.27 11.28
C LEU A 26 8.15 -7.99 11.51
N ALA A 27 7.05 -7.37 11.09
CA ALA A 27 5.71 -7.98 11.16
C ALA A 27 5.59 -9.32 10.40
N SER A 28 6.45 -9.55 9.39
CA SER A 28 6.57 -10.82 8.67
C SER A 28 7.28 -11.92 9.44
N GLY A 29 7.88 -11.61 10.61
CA GLY A 29 8.74 -12.50 11.37
C GLY A 29 10.22 -12.46 10.96
N ALA A 30 10.55 -11.88 9.82
CA ALA A 30 11.92 -11.74 9.33
C ALA A 30 12.73 -10.72 10.15
N MET A 31 14.04 -10.92 10.22
CA MET A 31 14.98 -9.99 10.87
C MET A 31 15.54 -9.00 9.84
N SER A 32 15.61 -7.72 10.17
CA SER A 32 16.23 -6.72 9.31
C SER A 32 16.81 -5.57 10.12
N GLN A 33 17.95 -5.02 9.66
CA GLN A 33 18.49 -3.75 10.16
C GLN A 33 17.88 -2.55 9.44
N ASP A 34 17.34 -2.77 8.24
CA ASP A 34 16.69 -1.71 7.49
C ASP A 34 15.22 -1.63 7.93
N PHE A 35 14.84 -0.53 8.51
CA PHE A 35 13.47 -0.25 8.92
C PHE A 35 12.86 0.80 8.01
N VAL A 36 11.69 0.49 7.44
CA VAL A 36 10.92 1.42 6.61
C VAL A 36 9.67 1.85 7.37
N ASP A 37 9.56 3.14 7.64
CA ASP A 37 8.38 3.76 8.21
C ASP A 37 7.67 4.62 7.14
N GLY A 38 6.71 4.02 6.45
CA GLY A 38 5.93 4.69 5.41
C GLY A 38 5.09 5.84 5.96
N LYS A 39 4.59 5.72 7.20
CA LYS A 39 3.82 6.78 7.87
C LYS A 39 4.69 8.00 8.15
N LEU A 40 5.93 7.79 8.59
CA LEU A 40 6.87 8.89 8.81
C LEU A 40 7.27 9.56 7.48
N ALA A 41 7.46 8.78 6.41
CA ALA A 41 7.75 9.30 5.08
C ALA A 41 6.65 10.23 4.57
N THR A 42 5.38 9.94 4.90
CA THR A 42 4.21 10.69 4.44
C THR A 42 3.55 11.55 5.54
N ALA A 43 4.24 11.78 6.66
CA ALA A 43 3.66 12.53 7.78
C ALA A 43 3.48 14.03 7.49
N HIS A 44 4.24 14.59 6.54
CA HIS A 44 4.05 15.95 6.04
C HIS A 44 3.14 15.91 4.80
N PHE A 45 2.19 16.86 4.71
CA PHE A 45 1.18 16.82 3.65
C PHE A 45 1.77 16.93 2.25
N ASP A 46 2.81 17.74 2.04
CA ASP A 46 3.45 17.89 0.73
C ASP A 46 4.09 16.55 0.27
N ASP A 47 4.70 15.80 1.19
CA ASP A 47 5.28 14.49 0.93
C ASP A 47 4.17 13.46 0.59
N LEU A 48 3.08 13.49 1.36
CA LEU A 48 1.90 12.67 1.12
C LEU A 48 1.29 12.97 -0.25
N GLU A 49 1.19 14.25 -0.62
CA GLU A 49 0.68 14.67 -1.92
C GLU A 49 1.53 14.14 -3.06
N ILE A 50 2.86 14.27 -2.98
CA ILE A 50 3.80 13.75 -3.99
C ILE A 50 3.64 12.24 -4.14
N ALA A 51 3.64 11.50 -3.05
CA ALA A 51 3.49 10.04 -3.06
C ALA A 51 2.13 9.61 -3.63
N SER A 52 1.06 10.28 -3.23
CA SER A 52 -0.30 9.99 -3.69
C SER A 52 -0.46 10.29 -5.19
N ARG A 53 0.07 11.42 -5.68
CA ARG A 53 0.08 11.74 -7.12
C ARG A 53 0.90 10.73 -7.92
N ALA A 54 2.05 10.30 -7.41
CA ALA A 54 2.88 9.29 -8.07
C ALA A 54 2.13 7.95 -8.24
N ILE A 55 1.32 7.56 -7.25
CA ILE A 55 0.48 6.36 -7.32
C ILE A 55 -0.62 6.54 -8.35
N VAL A 56 -1.39 7.63 -8.26
CA VAL A 56 -2.51 7.90 -9.18
C VAL A 56 -2.02 7.95 -10.62
N ASP A 57 -0.98 8.73 -10.90
CA ASP A 57 -0.43 8.87 -12.24
C ASP A 57 0.11 7.53 -12.77
N GLY A 58 0.82 6.76 -11.93
CA GLY A 58 1.36 5.46 -12.32
C GLY A 58 0.28 4.43 -12.69
N ILE A 59 -0.86 4.45 -12.03
CA ILE A 59 -2.01 3.56 -12.33
C ILE A 59 -2.74 4.06 -13.58
N LEU A 60 -3.07 5.34 -13.67
CA LEU A 60 -3.80 5.91 -14.81
C LEU A 60 -3.02 5.84 -16.12
N LEU A 61 -1.68 5.96 -16.09
CA LEU A 61 -0.81 5.81 -17.26
C LEU A 61 -0.89 4.40 -17.90
N GLN A 62 -1.35 3.39 -17.16
CA GLN A 62 -1.60 2.04 -17.69
C GLN A 62 -3.02 1.86 -18.24
N GLY A 63 -3.82 2.92 -18.29
CA GLY A 63 -5.22 2.87 -18.70
C GLY A 63 -6.13 2.20 -17.65
N ILE A 64 -5.67 2.06 -16.42
CA ILE A 64 -6.44 1.45 -15.33
C ILE A 64 -7.15 2.57 -14.56
N GLU A 65 -8.47 2.52 -14.55
CA GLU A 65 -9.32 3.42 -13.79
C GLU A 65 -9.86 2.74 -12.53
N PHE A 66 -10.07 3.52 -11.47
CA PHE A 66 -10.66 3.06 -10.21
C PHE A 66 -11.66 4.09 -9.66
N ASP A 67 -12.66 3.62 -8.92
CA ASP A 67 -13.77 4.41 -8.39
C ASP A 67 -13.65 4.64 -6.89
N VAL A 68 -12.85 3.80 -6.24
CA VAL A 68 -12.67 3.81 -4.79
C VAL A 68 -11.29 3.31 -4.42
N VAL A 69 -10.68 3.88 -3.39
CA VAL A 69 -9.37 3.50 -2.88
C VAL A 69 -9.46 3.11 -1.42
N GLY A 70 -8.67 2.13 -1.00
CA GLY A 70 -8.59 1.74 0.40
C GLY A 70 -7.44 0.79 0.68
N GLY A 71 -7.32 0.38 1.94
CA GLY A 71 -6.28 -0.57 2.34
C GLY A 71 -6.34 -0.89 3.83
N PRO A 72 -5.43 -1.75 4.31
CA PRO A 72 -5.43 -2.17 5.71
C PRO A 72 -4.98 -1.03 6.64
N THR A 73 -5.73 -0.83 7.73
CA THR A 73 -5.33 0.12 8.78
C THR A 73 -4.16 -0.47 9.57
N LEU A 74 -3.21 0.34 10.06
CA LEU A 74 -3.08 1.80 10.13
C LEU A 74 -2.17 2.37 9.00
N GLY A 75 -1.38 1.53 8.34
CA GLY A 75 -0.33 1.94 7.42
C GLY A 75 -0.87 2.69 6.21
N ALA A 76 -1.94 2.19 5.62
CA ALA A 76 -2.53 2.72 4.40
C ALA A 76 -3.35 4.00 4.58
N ASP A 77 -3.71 4.40 5.82
CA ASP A 77 -4.76 5.40 6.07
C ASP A 77 -4.45 6.77 5.43
N ALA A 78 -3.25 7.30 5.66
CA ALA A 78 -2.86 8.60 5.11
C ALA A 78 -2.86 8.60 3.58
N LEU A 79 -2.27 7.55 2.97
CA LEU A 79 -2.24 7.39 1.51
C LEU A 79 -3.64 7.25 0.92
N THR A 80 -4.52 6.49 1.57
CA THR A 80 -5.92 6.34 1.17
C THR A 80 -6.59 7.72 1.06
N ILE A 81 -6.47 8.54 2.10
CA ILE A 81 -7.07 9.89 2.10
C ILE A 81 -6.39 10.81 1.08
N GLY A 82 -5.06 10.76 0.96
CA GLY A 82 -4.31 11.53 -0.03
C GLY A 82 -4.75 11.22 -1.46
N ILE A 83 -4.80 9.94 -1.81
CA ILE A 83 -5.23 9.48 -3.14
C ILE A 83 -6.69 9.84 -3.40
N ALA A 84 -7.60 9.59 -2.44
CA ALA A 84 -8.99 9.92 -2.57
C ALA A 84 -9.22 11.43 -2.80
N GLY A 85 -8.45 12.28 -2.12
CA GLY A 85 -8.49 13.73 -2.30
C GLY A 85 -8.02 14.19 -3.68
N ILE A 86 -6.95 13.56 -4.22
CA ILE A 86 -6.36 13.88 -5.53
C ILE A 86 -7.26 13.37 -6.66
N HIS A 87 -7.64 12.09 -6.60
CA HIS A 87 -8.45 11.45 -7.65
C HIS A 87 -9.94 11.77 -7.56
N ARG A 88 -10.39 12.42 -6.46
CA ARG A 88 -11.79 12.75 -6.21
C ARG A 88 -12.71 11.53 -6.19
N CYS A 89 -12.23 10.42 -5.63
CA CYS A 89 -12.96 9.18 -5.52
C CYS A 89 -13.38 8.87 -4.07
N ARG A 90 -14.17 7.82 -3.89
CA ARG A 90 -14.57 7.31 -2.58
C ARG A 90 -13.38 6.60 -1.90
N TRP A 91 -13.47 6.40 -0.60
CA TRP A 91 -12.44 5.68 0.16
C TRP A 91 -13.05 4.72 1.19
N PHE A 92 -12.26 3.69 1.54
CA PHE A 92 -12.56 2.74 2.61
C PHE A 92 -11.29 2.35 3.36
N PHE A 93 -11.47 1.76 4.55
CA PHE A 93 -10.40 1.11 5.29
C PHE A 93 -10.74 -0.35 5.54
N VAL A 94 -9.73 -1.21 5.56
CA VAL A 94 -9.86 -2.62 5.92
C VAL A 94 -9.28 -2.84 7.30
N ARG A 95 -10.11 -3.29 8.24
CA ARG A 95 -9.71 -3.58 9.62
C ARG A 95 -8.96 -4.92 9.68
N LYS A 96 -8.04 -5.03 10.64
CA LYS A 96 -7.37 -6.31 10.93
C LYS A 96 -8.32 -7.37 11.46
N GLU A 97 -9.32 -6.91 12.24
CA GLU A 97 -10.35 -7.77 12.87
C GLU A 97 -11.71 -7.13 12.71
N PRO A 98 -12.76 -7.97 12.61
CA PRO A 98 -14.13 -7.49 12.57
C PRO A 98 -14.48 -6.69 13.83
N LYS A 99 -15.37 -5.72 13.69
CA LYS A 99 -15.86 -4.94 14.82
C LYS A 99 -16.74 -5.83 15.70
N GLY A 100 -16.34 -6.07 16.94
CA GLY A 100 -17.06 -6.96 17.88
C GLY A 100 -18.45 -6.48 18.32
N ARG A 101 -18.94 -5.35 17.77
CA ARG A 101 -20.29 -4.80 17.98
C ARG A 101 -20.82 -4.22 16.67
N GLY A 102 -22.09 -4.42 16.38
CA GLY A 102 -22.75 -3.91 15.17
C GLY A 102 -22.65 -4.89 13.99
N THR A 103 -22.31 -4.39 12.80
CA THR A 103 -22.41 -5.13 11.53
C THR A 103 -21.32 -6.20 11.31
N ASN A 104 -20.39 -6.37 12.24
CA ASN A 104 -19.25 -7.32 12.13
C ASN A 104 -18.47 -7.23 10.81
N LYS A 105 -18.41 -6.02 10.19
CA LYS A 105 -17.76 -5.79 8.90
C LYS A 105 -16.28 -5.49 9.07
N LEU A 106 -15.48 -5.98 8.14
CA LEU A 106 -14.06 -5.62 8.03
C LEU A 106 -13.84 -4.25 7.35
N ILE A 107 -14.78 -3.82 6.51
CA ILE A 107 -14.67 -2.60 5.71
C ILE A 107 -15.41 -1.46 6.39
N GLU A 108 -14.71 -0.33 6.57
CA GLU A 108 -15.22 0.93 7.14
C GLU A 108 -15.07 2.05 6.10
N GLY A 109 -15.91 3.07 6.16
CA GLY A 109 -15.94 4.18 5.21
C GLY A 109 -17.02 4.01 4.17
N SER A 110 -16.70 4.23 2.89
CA SER A 110 -17.68 4.06 1.81
C SER A 110 -18.10 2.60 1.67
N PRO A 111 -19.39 2.31 1.52
CA PRO A 111 -19.80 0.97 1.10
C PRO A 111 -19.25 0.67 -0.29
N ILE A 112 -18.76 -0.56 -0.48
CA ILE A 112 -18.28 -1.09 -1.75
C ILE A 112 -19.01 -2.39 -2.08
N GLY A 113 -19.09 -2.71 -3.37
CA GLY A 113 -19.79 -3.90 -3.84
C GLY A 113 -19.68 -4.09 -5.34
N SER A 114 -20.56 -4.92 -5.91
CA SER A 114 -20.56 -5.23 -7.34
C SER A 114 -20.61 -3.98 -8.21
N GLY A 115 -19.70 -3.90 -9.19
CA GLY A 115 -19.53 -2.76 -10.08
C GLY A 115 -18.47 -1.76 -9.64
N ASP A 116 -18.00 -1.78 -8.39
CA ASP A 116 -16.92 -0.93 -7.91
C ASP A 116 -15.55 -1.45 -8.36
N ARG A 117 -14.71 -0.56 -8.88
CA ARG A 117 -13.30 -0.81 -9.21
C ARG A 117 -12.43 -0.25 -8.09
N CYS A 118 -11.78 -1.12 -7.35
CA CYS A 118 -11.01 -0.74 -6.17
C CYS A 118 -9.51 -0.69 -6.46
N LEU A 119 -8.85 0.39 -6.03
CA LEU A 119 -7.42 0.46 -5.81
C LEU A 119 -7.14 0.08 -4.35
N VAL A 120 -6.35 -0.98 -4.12
CA VAL A 120 -5.93 -1.35 -2.76
C VAL A 120 -4.49 -0.90 -2.54
N ILE A 121 -4.23 -0.26 -1.40
CA ILE A 121 -2.91 0.30 -1.08
C ILE A 121 -2.42 -0.14 0.29
N GLU A 122 -1.09 -0.15 0.46
CA GLU A 122 -0.38 -0.39 1.72
C GLU A 122 0.82 0.55 1.83
N ASP A 123 1.32 0.83 3.04
CA ASP A 123 2.52 1.66 3.20
C ASP A 123 3.81 0.88 2.88
N ALA A 124 4.01 -0.27 3.50
CA ALA A 124 5.18 -1.10 3.25
C ALA A 124 4.83 -2.59 3.35
N ILE A 125 5.26 -3.35 2.36
CA ILE A 125 5.05 -4.80 2.34
C ILE A 125 6.37 -5.57 2.34
N THR A 126 6.32 -6.78 2.89
CA THR A 126 7.37 -7.81 2.79
C THR A 126 6.80 -9.05 2.13
N THR A 127 5.99 -9.80 2.84
CA THR A 127 5.28 -11.00 2.32
C THR A 127 3.92 -10.66 1.72
N GLY A 128 3.38 -9.46 1.98
CA GLY A 128 2.07 -9.03 1.51
C GLY A 128 0.87 -9.61 2.26
N GLY A 129 1.07 -10.31 3.38
CA GLY A 129 -0.02 -11.00 4.07
C GLY A 129 -1.19 -10.11 4.49
N SER A 130 -0.94 -8.89 4.99
CA SER A 130 -2.00 -7.92 5.33
C SER A 130 -2.73 -7.43 4.09
N LEU A 131 -1.98 -7.15 3.04
CA LEU A 131 -2.50 -6.67 1.76
C LEU A 131 -3.37 -7.73 1.08
N LEU A 132 -2.93 -9.00 1.04
CA LEU A 132 -3.71 -10.09 0.46
C LEU A 132 -5.04 -10.30 1.21
N LYS A 133 -5.04 -10.23 2.54
CA LYS A 133 -6.27 -10.26 3.34
C LYS A 133 -7.19 -9.07 3.05
N ALA A 134 -6.63 -7.89 2.77
CA ALA A 134 -7.42 -6.73 2.39
C ALA A 134 -8.05 -6.92 1.00
N ILE A 135 -7.32 -7.50 0.05
CA ILE A 135 -7.84 -7.88 -1.27
C ILE A 135 -9.02 -8.85 -1.12
N ASP A 136 -8.84 -9.93 -0.33
CA ASP A 136 -9.88 -10.92 -0.08
C ASP A 136 -11.15 -10.26 0.49
N ALA A 137 -10.99 -9.38 1.50
CA ALA A 137 -12.11 -8.68 2.12
C ALA A 137 -12.85 -7.74 1.15
N VAL A 138 -12.15 -7.13 0.19
CA VAL A 138 -12.75 -6.32 -0.87
C VAL A 138 -13.52 -7.20 -1.85
N GLU A 139 -12.92 -8.29 -2.31
CA GLU A 139 -13.51 -9.22 -3.29
C GLU A 139 -14.75 -9.94 -2.71
N GLU A 140 -14.77 -10.24 -1.40
CA GLU A 140 -15.93 -10.79 -0.69
C GLU A 140 -17.16 -9.87 -0.74
N THR A 141 -16.99 -8.56 -0.95
CA THR A 141 -18.13 -7.64 -1.15
C THR A 141 -18.73 -7.69 -2.56
N GLY A 142 -18.09 -8.39 -3.49
CA GLY A 142 -18.41 -8.40 -4.91
C GLY A 142 -17.76 -7.26 -5.71
N ALA A 143 -16.97 -6.39 -5.07
CA ALA A 143 -16.17 -5.37 -5.76
C ALA A 143 -14.97 -6.02 -6.46
N LYS A 144 -14.43 -5.34 -7.47
CA LYS A 144 -13.25 -5.79 -8.21
C LYS A 144 -12.02 -5.00 -7.80
N VAL A 145 -10.95 -5.68 -7.35
CA VAL A 145 -9.64 -5.06 -7.20
C VAL A 145 -8.99 -4.98 -8.59
N VAL A 146 -8.79 -3.77 -9.10
CA VAL A 146 -8.21 -3.52 -10.44
C VAL A 146 -6.72 -3.24 -10.38
N ALA A 147 -6.26 -2.69 -9.27
CA ALA A 147 -4.84 -2.42 -9.05
C ALA A 147 -4.50 -2.47 -7.55
N VAL A 148 -3.24 -2.71 -7.29
CA VAL A 148 -2.61 -2.63 -5.97
C VAL A 148 -1.39 -1.74 -6.05
N SER A 149 -1.18 -0.89 -5.05
CA SER A 149 0.02 -0.09 -4.92
C SER A 149 0.53 -0.07 -3.49
N THR A 150 1.82 0.20 -3.32
CA THR A 150 2.46 0.38 -2.02
C THR A 150 3.55 1.45 -2.13
N LEU A 151 3.85 2.14 -1.02
CA LEU A 151 5.01 3.01 -1.00
C LEU A 151 6.30 2.20 -1.16
N VAL A 152 6.43 1.09 -0.42
CA VAL A 152 7.65 0.28 -0.45
C VAL A 152 7.32 -1.21 -0.51
N ASP A 153 7.85 -1.87 -1.53
CA ASP A 153 7.94 -3.33 -1.60
C ASP A 153 9.35 -3.77 -1.18
N ARG A 154 9.42 -4.47 -0.05
CA ARG A 154 10.67 -4.88 0.59
C ARG A 154 11.12 -6.29 0.23
N GLY A 155 10.39 -6.99 -0.64
CA GLY A 155 10.68 -8.38 -0.98
C GLY A 155 10.22 -8.75 -2.38
N GLU A 156 10.24 -10.05 -2.66
CA GLU A 156 9.87 -10.59 -3.96
C GLU A 156 8.61 -11.48 -3.92
N ILE A 157 8.00 -11.62 -2.73
CA ILE A 157 6.92 -12.59 -2.50
C ILE A 157 5.56 -12.05 -2.91
N ALA A 158 5.27 -10.79 -2.58
CA ALA A 158 3.94 -10.22 -2.77
C ALA A 158 3.57 -10.05 -4.24
N ARG A 159 4.50 -9.58 -5.08
CA ARG A 159 4.27 -9.32 -6.51
C ARG A 159 3.69 -10.54 -7.25
N PRO A 160 4.32 -11.73 -7.27
CA PRO A 160 3.77 -12.86 -8.02
C PRO A 160 2.41 -13.32 -7.50
N LEU A 161 2.12 -13.17 -6.20
CA LEU A 161 0.83 -13.53 -5.62
C LEU A 161 -0.29 -12.58 -6.05
N ILE A 162 0.00 -11.29 -6.20
CA ILE A 162 -0.94 -10.27 -6.65
C ILE A 162 -1.19 -10.42 -8.16
N GLU A 163 -0.11 -10.54 -8.95
CA GLU A 163 -0.19 -10.66 -10.41
C GLU A 163 -0.87 -11.98 -10.85
N ALA A 164 -0.71 -13.07 -10.10
CA ALA A 164 -1.41 -14.33 -10.35
C ALA A 164 -2.95 -14.22 -10.23
N ARG A 165 -3.45 -13.19 -9.51
CA ARG A 165 -4.89 -12.87 -9.46
C ARG A 165 -5.36 -11.99 -10.64
N GLY A 166 -4.47 -11.64 -11.58
CA GLY A 166 -4.76 -10.71 -12.68
C GLY A 166 -4.86 -9.26 -12.24
N ILE A 167 -4.31 -8.91 -11.08
CA ILE A 167 -4.33 -7.56 -10.51
C ILE A 167 -3.03 -6.85 -10.90
N TYR A 168 -3.14 -5.62 -11.41
CA TYR A 168 -1.96 -4.80 -11.71
C TYR A 168 -1.29 -4.34 -10.42
N TYR A 169 0.04 -4.55 -10.31
CA TYR A 169 0.81 -4.18 -9.13
C TYR A 169 1.84 -3.09 -9.43
N TYR A 170 1.73 -1.96 -8.72
CA TYR A 170 2.57 -0.78 -8.90
C TYR A 170 3.15 -0.28 -7.57
N PRO A 171 4.32 -0.76 -7.12
CA PRO A 171 5.04 -0.18 -5.99
C PRO A 171 5.73 1.13 -6.39
N ILE A 172 5.72 2.13 -5.51
CA ILE A 172 6.49 3.37 -5.71
C ILE A 172 7.99 3.09 -5.61
N ALA A 173 8.41 2.38 -4.57
CA ALA A 173 9.80 1.96 -4.40
C ALA A 173 9.86 0.46 -4.14
N THR A 174 10.93 -0.15 -4.61
CA THR A 174 11.32 -1.51 -4.25
C THR A 174 12.55 -1.48 -3.34
N TYR A 175 12.90 -2.60 -2.74
CA TYR A 175 14.14 -2.76 -2.00
C TYR A 175 15.37 -2.36 -2.86
N LEU A 176 15.35 -2.61 -4.18
CA LEU A 176 16.40 -2.19 -5.13
C LEU A 176 16.48 -0.67 -5.25
N ASP A 177 15.33 0.01 -5.41
CA ASP A 177 15.27 1.47 -5.48
C ASP A 177 15.86 2.12 -4.20
N LEU A 178 15.67 1.47 -3.05
CA LEU A 178 16.16 1.94 -1.76
C LEU A 178 17.62 1.57 -1.49
N GLY A 179 18.18 0.61 -2.22
CA GLY A 179 19.55 0.09 -2.00
C GLY A 179 19.67 -0.73 -0.72
N ILE A 180 18.62 -1.46 -0.35
CA ILE A 180 18.58 -2.36 0.81
C ILE A 180 18.45 -3.81 0.35
N GLU A 181 18.75 -4.76 1.23
CA GLU A 181 18.56 -6.18 0.95
C GLU A 181 17.06 -6.55 0.95
N PRO A 182 16.64 -7.48 0.09
CA PRO A 182 15.29 -7.99 0.12
C PRO A 182 15.02 -8.70 1.45
N VAL A 183 13.82 -8.56 1.94
CA VAL A 183 13.40 -9.25 3.16
C VAL A 183 12.79 -10.60 2.78
N GLU A 184 13.45 -11.67 3.19
CA GLU A 184 12.94 -13.03 3.08
C GLU A 184 12.18 -13.41 4.36
N PRO A 185 11.06 -14.15 4.27
CA PRO A 185 10.39 -14.68 5.44
C PRO A 185 11.29 -15.72 6.13
N PRO A 186 11.15 -15.90 7.45
CA PRO A 186 11.84 -16.99 8.12
C PRO A 186 11.40 -18.33 7.52
N SER A 187 12.39 -19.19 7.28
CA SER A 187 12.22 -20.58 6.82
C SER A 187 11.42 -21.42 7.80
#